data_ecd0c74a45903457382e1ecf27670168
#
_entry.id   ecd0c74a45903457382e1ecf27670168
#
_cell.length_a   1.000
_cell.length_b   1.000
_cell.length_c   1.000
_cell.angle_alpha   90.00
_cell.angle_beta   90.00
_cell.angle_gamma   90.00
#
_symmetry.space_group_name_H-M   'P 1'
#
loop_
_entity.id
_entity.type
_entity.pdbx_description
1 polymer ?
#
loop_
_entity_poly.entity_id
_entity_poly.type
_entity_poly.pdbx_seq_one_letter_code
_entity_poly.pdbx_strand_id
1 'polypeptide(L)'
;MRKITNEELGRPTAGEFAAMAKMPVTVVLDNVRSLQNVGAFFRTGDAFAVEHIALCGITAVPPNRDIHKTALGAELTVPWSYYETTEAC
;
A
#
# COMPACT_ATOMS: atom_id res chain seq x y z
N MET A 1 11.51 -18.59 8.62
CA MET A 1 11.80 -17.92 7.36
C MET A 1 13.26 -18.14 6.97
N ARG A 2 13.49 -18.50 5.75
CA ARG A 2 14.86 -18.67 5.29
C ARG A 2 15.53 -17.31 5.17
N LYS A 3 16.72 -17.20 5.71
CA LYS A 3 17.50 -15.98 5.58
C LYS A 3 18.36 -16.07 4.34
N ILE A 4 18.21 -15.12 3.46
CA ILE A 4 18.98 -15.06 2.22
C ILE A 4 19.62 -13.68 2.09
N THR A 5 20.73 -13.63 1.39
CA THR A 5 21.41 -12.37 1.15
C THR A 5 20.63 -11.57 0.11
N ASN A 6 20.89 -10.27 0.04
CA ASN A 6 20.26 -9.44 -0.96
C ASN A 6 20.59 -9.89 -2.37
N GLU A 7 21.79 -10.40 -2.58
CA GLU A 7 22.18 -10.90 -3.89
C GLU A 7 21.44 -12.15 -4.24
N GLU A 8 21.26 -13.07 -3.29
CA GLU A 8 20.51 -14.30 -3.52
C GLU A 8 19.04 -14.02 -3.77
N LEU A 9 18.50 -13.16 -2.93
CA LEU A 9 17.14 -12.72 -3.14
C LEU A 9 17.02 -12.10 -4.49
N GLY A 10 18.11 -11.49 -4.92
CA GLY A 10 18.02 -10.65 -6.05
C GLY A 10 16.91 -9.68 -5.78
N ARG A 11 17.19 -8.53 -5.27
CA ARG A 11 16.12 -7.55 -5.11
C ARG A 11 15.39 -7.48 -6.43
N PRO A 12 14.10 -7.87 -6.48
CA PRO A 12 13.41 -7.93 -7.74
C PRO A 12 13.42 -6.56 -8.42
N THR A 13 13.56 -6.56 -9.72
CA THR A 13 13.31 -5.37 -10.51
C THR A 13 11.83 -5.01 -10.38
N ALA A 14 11.45 -3.80 -10.77
CA ALA A 14 10.05 -3.41 -10.72
C ALA A 14 9.15 -4.38 -11.48
N GLY A 15 9.61 -4.88 -12.64
CA GLY A 15 8.85 -5.84 -13.41
C GLY A 15 8.73 -7.19 -12.72
N GLU A 16 9.81 -7.67 -12.12
CA GLU A 16 9.78 -8.92 -11.39
C GLU A 16 8.89 -8.82 -10.16
N PHE A 17 8.97 -7.71 -9.46
CA PHE A 17 8.12 -7.49 -8.29
C PHE A 17 6.64 -7.51 -8.68
N ALA A 18 6.30 -6.86 -9.78
CA ALA A 18 4.91 -6.82 -10.24
C ALA A 18 4.41 -8.22 -10.65
N ALA A 19 5.29 -9.10 -11.10
CA ALA A 19 4.94 -10.46 -11.49
C ALA A 19 4.87 -11.41 -10.31
N MET A 20 5.41 -11.04 -9.15
CA MET A 20 5.38 -11.88 -7.97
C MET A 20 3.97 -11.95 -7.39
N ALA A 21 3.65 -13.10 -6.80
CA ALA A 21 2.39 -13.26 -6.08
C ALA A 21 2.34 -12.28 -4.91
N LYS A 22 1.29 -11.50 -4.85
CA LYS A 22 1.09 -10.58 -3.74
C LYS A 22 0.52 -11.30 -2.53
N MET A 23 0.74 -10.72 -1.35
CA MET A 23 0.09 -11.19 -0.14
C MET A 23 -1.44 -11.03 -0.32
N PRO A 24 -2.24 -12.09 -0.13
CA PRO A 24 -3.68 -12.02 -0.36
C PRO A 24 -4.38 -11.31 0.81
N VAL A 25 -4.02 -10.06 1.01
CA VAL A 25 -4.54 -9.24 2.10
C VAL A 25 -4.98 -7.90 1.54
N THR A 26 -6.20 -7.50 1.90
CA THR A 26 -6.66 -6.13 1.67
C THR A 26 -6.61 -5.38 2.99
N VAL A 27 -5.93 -4.25 2.99
CA VAL A 27 -5.89 -3.36 4.14
C VAL A 27 -7.03 -2.37 4.01
N VAL A 28 -7.86 -2.28 5.05
CA VAL A 28 -8.99 -1.36 5.06
C VAL A 28 -8.67 -0.19 5.99
N LEU A 29 -8.68 1.02 5.45
CA LEU A 29 -8.49 2.23 6.25
C LEU A 29 -9.85 2.85 6.50
N ASP A 30 -10.39 2.58 7.69
CA ASP A 30 -11.73 3.00 8.09
C ASP A 30 -11.67 4.34 8.80
N ASN A 31 -12.07 5.40 8.09
CA ASN A 31 -12.12 6.76 8.63
C ASN A 31 -10.78 7.21 9.25
N VAL A 32 -9.69 6.94 8.56
CA VAL A 32 -8.37 7.37 9.01
C VAL A 32 -8.20 8.85 8.69
N ARG A 33 -8.07 9.67 9.72
CA ARG A 33 -7.99 11.13 9.58
C ARG A 33 -6.60 11.64 9.22
N SER A 34 -5.56 10.95 9.67
CA SER A 34 -4.20 11.43 9.49
C SER A 34 -3.70 11.15 8.09
N LEU A 35 -3.38 12.20 7.34
CA LEU A 35 -2.79 12.07 6.01
C LEU A 35 -1.44 11.36 6.06
N GLN A 36 -0.67 11.63 7.11
CA GLN A 36 0.63 10.98 7.30
C GLN A 36 0.45 9.48 7.54
N ASN A 37 -0.57 9.09 8.30
CA ASN A 37 -0.85 7.68 8.54
C ASN A 37 -1.32 6.98 7.26
N VAL A 38 -2.15 7.64 6.46
CA VAL A 38 -2.55 7.06 5.17
C VAL A 38 -1.33 6.77 4.31
N GLY A 39 -0.41 7.74 4.21
CA GLY A 39 0.82 7.54 3.47
C GLY A 39 1.68 6.42 4.03
N ALA A 40 1.77 6.33 5.36
CA ALA A 40 2.53 5.27 6.02
C ALA A 40 1.94 3.88 5.75
N PHE A 41 0.61 3.77 5.68
CA PHE A 41 -0.04 2.51 5.32
C PHE A 41 0.28 2.10 3.89
N PHE A 42 0.33 3.06 2.96
CA PHE A 42 0.75 2.76 1.59
C PHE A 42 2.19 2.26 1.55
N ARG A 43 3.07 2.94 2.25
CA ARG A 43 4.48 2.56 2.28
C ARG A 43 4.68 1.16 2.87
N THR A 44 4.04 0.90 4.00
CA THR A 44 4.12 -0.42 4.65
C THR A 44 3.47 -1.48 3.77
N GLY A 45 2.31 -1.16 3.17
CA GLY A 45 1.64 -2.08 2.27
C GLY A 45 2.49 -2.46 1.08
N ASP A 46 3.22 -1.50 0.52
CA ASP A 46 4.14 -1.76 -0.57
C ASP A 46 5.27 -2.70 -0.12
N ALA A 47 5.83 -2.45 1.06
CA ALA A 47 6.91 -3.28 1.59
C ALA A 47 6.48 -4.73 1.81
N PHE A 48 5.23 -4.96 2.18
CA PHE A 48 4.67 -6.30 2.39
C PHE A 48 3.96 -6.85 1.17
N ALA A 49 3.95 -6.12 0.07
CA ALA A 49 3.29 -6.53 -1.17
C ALA A 49 1.82 -6.90 -0.95
N VAL A 50 1.09 -6.08 -0.19
CA VAL A 50 -0.33 -6.31 0.01
C VAL A 50 -1.08 -6.18 -1.32
N GLU A 51 -2.17 -6.93 -1.45
CA GLU A 51 -2.93 -6.98 -2.68
C GLU A 51 -3.66 -5.67 -2.98
N HIS A 52 -4.20 -5.02 -1.96
CA HIS A 52 -5.05 -3.85 -2.15
C HIS A 52 -5.19 -3.05 -0.87
N ILE A 53 -5.42 -1.74 -1.01
CA ILE A 53 -5.79 -0.87 0.11
C ILE A 53 -7.15 -0.25 -0.21
N ALA A 54 -8.10 -0.41 0.71
CA ALA A 54 -9.42 0.18 0.62
C ALA A 54 -9.48 1.42 1.52
N LEU A 55 -9.76 2.57 0.93
CA LEU A 55 -9.86 3.84 1.65
C LEU A 55 -11.33 4.15 1.85
N CYS A 56 -11.77 4.22 3.09
CA CYS A 56 -13.19 4.28 3.42
C CYS A 56 -13.55 5.53 4.22
N GLY A 57 -14.74 6.07 3.94
CA GLY A 57 -15.30 7.18 4.68
C GLY A 57 -14.50 8.45 4.50
N ILE A 58 -14.06 9.03 5.62
CA ILE A 58 -13.31 10.30 5.60
C ILE A 58 -11.83 10.12 5.26
N THR A 59 -11.36 8.90 5.06
CA THR A 59 -9.97 8.65 4.69
C THR A 59 -9.66 9.37 3.37
N ALA A 60 -8.62 10.18 3.37
CA ALA A 60 -8.21 10.91 2.18
C ALA A 60 -7.65 9.96 1.13
N VAL A 61 -7.73 10.39 -0.11
CA VAL A 61 -7.29 9.57 -1.24
C VAL A 61 -6.15 10.25 -2.01
N PRO A 62 -5.25 9.48 -2.63
CA PRO A 62 -4.28 10.05 -3.55
C PRO A 62 -4.98 10.64 -4.80
N PRO A 63 -4.40 11.59 -5.49
CA PRO A 63 -3.13 12.21 -5.16
C PRO A 63 -3.29 13.26 -4.05
N ASN A 64 -2.36 13.26 -3.12
CA ASN A 64 -2.34 14.22 -2.03
C ASN A 64 -0.90 14.41 -1.59
N ARG A 65 -0.48 15.66 -1.47
CA ARG A 65 0.91 15.98 -1.17
C ARG A 65 1.37 15.42 0.17
N ASP A 66 0.52 15.47 1.18
CA ASP A 66 0.89 14.99 2.51
C ASP A 66 0.91 13.48 2.60
N ILE A 67 0.04 12.82 1.84
CA ILE A 67 0.10 11.36 1.69
C ILE A 67 1.40 10.99 0.97
N HIS A 68 1.72 11.69 -0.10
CA HIS A 68 2.92 11.41 -0.89
C HIS A 68 4.20 11.51 -0.06
N LYS A 69 4.26 12.47 0.86
CA LYS A 69 5.45 12.65 1.71
C LYS A 69 5.81 11.42 2.53
N THR A 70 4.81 10.69 3.01
CA THR A 70 5.05 9.49 3.83
C THR A 70 4.92 8.20 3.04
N ALA A 71 4.16 8.20 1.96
CA ALA A 71 4.03 7.04 1.10
C ALA A 71 5.27 6.83 0.21
N LEU A 72 5.99 7.90 -0.10
CA LEU A 72 7.21 7.87 -0.91
C LEU A 72 7.02 7.15 -2.25
N GLY A 73 5.91 7.42 -2.91
CA GLY A 73 5.61 6.82 -4.20
C GLY A 73 4.84 5.50 -4.14
N ALA A 74 4.69 4.91 -2.97
CA ALA A 74 3.95 3.65 -2.83
C ALA A 74 2.50 3.76 -3.27
N GLU A 75 1.91 4.94 -3.20
CA GLU A 75 0.54 5.17 -3.67
C GLU A 75 0.40 4.99 -5.19
N LEU A 76 1.52 4.93 -5.90
CA LEU A 76 1.54 4.69 -7.34
C LEU A 76 1.69 3.21 -7.68
N THR A 77 2.07 2.39 -6.72
CA THR A 77 2.36 0.97 -6.94
C THR A 77 1.36 0.04 -6.26
N VAL A 78 0.84 0.43 -5.08
CA VAL A 78 -0.15 -0.38 -4.38
C VAL A 78 -1.53 -0.06 -4.92
N PRO A 79 -2.28 -1.03 -5.44
CA PRO A 79 -3.65 -0.78 -5.88
C PRO A 79 -4.52 -0.31 -4.72
N TRP A 80 -5.38 0.64 -4.98
CA TRP A 80 -6.31 1.14 -3.96
C TRP A 80 -7.65 1.50 -4.58
N SER A 81 -8.67 1.54 -3.73
CA SER A 81 -10.02 1.97 -4.11
C SER A 81 -10.62 2.78 -2.98
N TYR A 82 -11.57 3.63 -3.30
CA TYR A 82 -12.29 4.41 -2.32
C TYR A 82 -13.73 3.92 -2.19
N TYR A 83 -14.23 3.87 -0.96
CA TYR A 83 -15.61 3.53 -0.65
C TYR A 83 -16.17 4.55 0.32
N GLU A 84 -17.40 5.01 0.12
CA GLU A 84 -18.02 5.99 1.01
C GLU A 84 -18.18 5.47 2.42
N THR A 85 -18.43 4.19 2.57
CA THR A 85 -18.56 3.55 3.89
C THR A 85 -17.75 2.27 3.90
N THR A 86 -17.38 1.85 5.11
CA THR A 86 -16.65 0.60 5.27
C THR A 86 -17.50 -0.61 4.87
N GLU A 87 -18.81 -0.52 5.05
CA GLU A 87 -19.72 -1.60 4.64
C GLU A 87 -19.74 -1.79 3.12
N ALA A 88 -19.47 -0.75 2.36
CA ALA A 88 -19.45 -0.84 0.90
C ALA A 88 -18.18 -1.52 0.37
N CYS A 89 -17.18 -1.66 1.23
CA CYS A 89 -15.89 -2.22 0.87
C CYS A 89 -15.92 -3.73 0.58
#